data_a6201f754d495e971d23da2006368f3c
#
_entry.id   a6201f754d495e971d23da2006368f3c
#
_cell.length_a   1.000
_cell.length_b   1.000
_cell.length_c   1.000
_cell.angle_alpha   90.00
_cell.angle_beta   90.00
_cell.angle_gamma   90.00
#
_symmetry.space_group_name_H-M   'P 1'
#
loop_
_entity.id
_entity.type
_entity.pdbx_description
1 polymer ?
#
loop_
_entity_poly.entity_id
_entity_poly.type
_entity_poly.pdbx_seq_one_letter_code
_entity_poly.pdbx_strand_id
1 'polypeptide(L)'
;ENETKRLLPERRQNRVWRIPGRIPLDAWWQARQTLRPQRESLRYVSQLLWPDDDEMHKLDIDSSQMDREWEERPEEVLEYCVRDTIIPIDILNKLQSIGRKEALASVSMTTVDIAATATTSWWIDSLVIRLADRSGIAIPMTKSGPRRRDQIAGGYVHEVEAGMRPWIAVLDFKSMYPSIMISNNICSTTLVRNEKDNSEEDNISPIT
;
A
#
# COMPACT_ATOMS: atom_id res chain seq x y z
N GLU A 1 -27.10 12.49 -10.85
CA GLU A 1 -26.92 11.03 -10.76
C GLU A 1 -25.50 10.57 -11.15
N ASN A 2 -24.85 11.24 -12.10
CA ASN A 2 -23.49 10.85 -12.51
C ASN A 2 -22.37 11.34 -11.57
N GLU A 3 -22.58 12.37 -10.79
CA GLU A 3 -21.59 12.87 -9.82
C GLU A 3 -21.57 12.04 -8.56
N THR A 4 -22.71 11.57 -8.08
CA THR A 4 -22.78 10.70 -6.89
C THR A 4 -22.16 9.34 -7.10
N LYS A 5 -22.24 8.76 -8.31
CA LYS A 5 -21.55 7.50 -8.64
C LYS A 5 -20.03 7.61 -8.69
N ARG A 6 -19.49 8.82 -8.89
CA ARG A 6 -18.05 9.09 -8.79
C ARG A 6 -17.56 9.20 -7.34
N LEU A 7 -18.49 9.25 -6.42
CA LEU A 7 -18.24 9.49 -5.01
C LEU A 7 -18.01 8.18 -4.22
N LEU A 8 -18.36 7.01 -4.71
CA LEU A 8 -18.12 5.72 -4.03
C LEU A 8 -16.83 5.05 -4.54
N PRO A 9 -15.86 4.74 -3.68
CA PRO A 9 -14.67 4.04 -4.09
C PRO A 9 -15.05 2.65 -4.60
N GLU A 10 -14.80 2.38 -5.86
CA GLU A 10 -14.88 1.02 -6.37
C GLU A 10 -13.74 0.19 -5.76
N ARG A 11 -14.06 -0.98 -5.22
CA ARG A 11 -13.10 -1.91 -4.59
C ARG A 11 -11.87 -2.26 -5.46
N ARG A 12 -11.92 -2.03 -6.77
CA ARG A 12 -10.87 -2.41 -7.74
C ARG A 12 -10.05 -1.26 -8.30
N GLN A 13 -10.47 -0.03 -8.07
CA GLN A 13 -9.73 1.15 -8.54
C GLN A 13 -9.63 2.12 -7.37
N ASN A 14 -8.42 2.49 -7.01
CA ASN A 14 -8.14 3.52 -6.02
C ASN A 14 -8.63 4.88 -6.55
N ARG A 15 -9.94 5.11 -6.54
CA ARG A 15 -10.51 6.41 -6.85
C ARG A 15 -10.36 7.29 -5.65
N VAL A 16 -9.55 8.29 -5.81
CA VAL A 16 -9.31 9.29 -4.79
C VAL A 16 -10.43 10.32 -4.85
N TRP A 17 -11.12 10.47 -3.73
CA TRP A 17 -12.05 11.56 -3.53
C TRP A 17 -11.30 12.87 -3.40
N ARG A 18 -11.78 13.90 -4.04
CA ARG A 18 -11.29 15.25 -3.82
C ARG A 18 -12.42 16.10 -3.26
N ILE A 19 -12.28 16.48 -2.00
CA ILE A 19 -13.19 17.40 -1.34
C ILE A 19 -12.39 18.67 -1.06
N PRO A 20 -12.69 19.81 -1.68
CA PRO A 20 -11.96 21.04 -1.45
C PRO A 20 -11.89 21.39 0.05
N GLY A 21 -10.67 21.67 0.54
CA GLY A 21 -10.40 22.00 1.94
C GLY A 21 -10.49 20.84 2.93
N ARG A 22 -10.61 19.60 2.47
CA ARG A 22 -10.66 18.39 3.31
C ARG A 22 -9.79 17.28 2.75
N ILE A 23 -9.26 16.45 3.63
CA ILE A 23 -8.47 15.26 3.29
C ILE A 23 -9.33 14.04 3.59
N PRO A 24 -9.84 13.32 2.56
CA PRO A 24 -10.56 12.08 2.77
C PRO A 24 -9.59 10.97 3.19
N LEU A 25 -9.93 10.26 4.26
CA LEU A 25 -9.15 9.14 4.77
C LEU A 25 -10.08 7.94 4.94
N ASP A 26 -9.83 6.90 4.17
CA ASP A 26 -10.61 5.67 4.22
C ASP A 26 -10.00 4.69 5.22
N ALA A 27 -10.73 4.36 6.28
CA ALA A 27 -10.29 3.45 7.34
C ALA A 27 -9.99 2.04 6.82
N TRP A 28 -10.79 1.53 5.87
CA TRP A 28 -10.56 0.24 5.23
C TRP A 28 -9.22 0.22 4.51
N TRP A 29 -8.92 1.26 3.73
CA TRP A 29 -7.67 1.38 3.00
C TRP A 29 -6.46 1.47 3.92
N GLN A 30 -6.58 2.22 5.03
CA GLN A 30 -5.51 2.35 6.02
C GLN A 30 -5.26 1.03 6.77
N ALA A 31 -6.32 0.33 7.16
CA ALA A 31 -6.23 -0.99 7.79
C ALA A 31 -5.58 -2.02 6.85
N ARG A 32 -6.00 -2.06 5.59
CA ARG A 32 -5.42 -2.93 4.57
C ARG A 32 -3.94 -2.70 4.36
N GLN A 33 -3.52 -1.44 4.24
CA GLN A 33 -2.10 -1.09 4.06
C GLN A 33 -1.24 -1.44 5.27
N THR A 34 -1.78 -1.28 6.48
CA THR A 34 -1.02 -1.41 7.73
C THR A 34 -1.03 -2.82 8.27
N LEU A 35 -2.19 -3.46 8.33
CA LEU A 35 -2.40 -4.76 8.98
C LEU A 35 -2.32 -5.93 8.01
N ARG A 36 -2.65 -5.70 6.73
CA ARG A 36 -2.81 -6.76 5.71
C ARG A 36 -3.67 -7.92 6.23
N PRO A 37 -4.90 -7.66 6.70
CA PRO A 37 -5.72 -8.63 7.37
C PRO A 37 -6.16 -9.75 6.41
N GLN A 38 -6.37 -10.95 6.92
CA GLN A 38 -6.88 -12.07 6.11
C GLN A 38 -8.29 -11.82 5.57
N ARG A 39 -9.11 -11.09 6.34
CA ARG A 39 -10.45 -10.62 5.93
C ARG A 39 -10.54 -9.13 6.12
N GLU A 40 -11.11 -8.45 5.13
CA GLU A 40 -11.16 -6.98 5.08
C GLU A 40 -12.51 -6.41 5.57
N SER A 41 -13.32 -7.20 6.29
CA SER A 41 -14.56 -6.71 6.87
C SER A 41 -14.30 -5.88 8.13
N LEU A 42 -15.18 -4.87 8.38
CA LEU A 42 -15.08 -4.03 9.57
C LEU A 42 -15.07 -4.87 10.85
N ARG A 43 -15.95 -5.89 10.92
CA ARG A 43 -16.01 -6.87 12.03
C ARG A 43 -14.67 -7.56 12.28
N TYR A 44 -14.04 -8.07 11.23
CA TYR A 44 -12.76 -8.78 11.38
C TYR A 44 -11.64 -7.85 11.82
N VAL A 45 -11.59 -6.66 11.26
CA VAL A 45 -10.55 -5.67 11.60
C VAL A 45 -10.73 -5.16 13.04
N SER A 46 -11.97 -4.90 13.48
CA SER A 46 -12.21 -4.49 14.86
C SER A 46 -11.85 -5.60 15.86
N GLN A 47 -12.22 -6.84 15.62
CA GLN A 47 -11.81 -7.97 16.45
C GLN A 47 -10.30 -8.18 16.50
N LEU A 48 -9.60 -7.94 15.39
CA LEU A 48 -8.14 -8.03 15.35
C LEU A 48 -7.46 -6.95 16.19
N LEU A 49 -8.02 -5.73 16.23
CA LEU A 49 -7.46 -4.60 16.96
C LEU A 49 -7.85 -4.55 18.43
N TRP A 50 -9.02 -5.08 18.77
CA TRP A 50 -9.58 -5.12 20.12
C TRP A 50 -10.17 -6.50 20.40
N PRO A 51 -9.32 -7.54 20.58
CA PRO A 51 -9.81 -8.92 20.76
C PRO A 51 -10.62 -9.13 22.06
N ASP A 52 -10.36 -8.33 23.09
CA ASP A 52 -10.94 -8.47 24.43
C ASP A 52 -12.00 -7.40 24.73
N ASP A 53 -12.42 -6.61 23.75
CA ASP A 53 -13.35 -5.48 23.94
C ASP A 53 -14.57 -5.63 23.03
N ASP A 54 -15.65 -6.17 23.58
CA ASP A 54 -16.89 -6.42 22.86
C ASP A 54 -17.60 -5.12 22.43
N GLU A 55 -17.39 -4.01 23.13
CA GLU A 55 -17.97 -2.71 22.75
C GLU A 55 -17.39 -2.20 21.43
N MET A 56 -16.15 -2.57 21.14
CA MET A 56 -15.48 -2.25 19.87
C MET A 56 -15.79 -3.24 18.75
N HIS A 57 -16.62 -4.25 19.01
CA HIS A 57 -17.03 -5.18 17.98
C HIS A 57 -18.32 -4.73 17.30
N LYS A 58 -18.41 -5.04 16.02
CA LYS A 58 -19.62 -4.80 15.24
C LYS A 58 -20.77 -5.67 15.72
N LEU A 59 -21.96 -5.09 15.96
CA LEU A 59 -23.18 -5.82 16.30
C LEU A 59 -23.60 -6.78 15.17
N ASP A 60 -24.33 -7.83 15.55
CA ASP A 60 -24.80 -8.85 14.62
C ASP A 60 -26.24 -8.57 14.17
N ILE A 61 -26.35 -7.73 13.13
CA ILE A 61 -27.61 -7.39 12.48
C ILE A 61 -27.55 -7.91 11.04
N ASP A 62 -28.65 -8.54 10.59
CA ASP A 62 -28.78 -9.02 9.22
C ASP A 62 -29.02 -7.88 8.27
N SER A 63 -27.95 -7.37 7.67
CA SER A 63 -28.05 -6.27 6.69
C SER A 63 -28.86 -6.59 5.42
N SER A 64 -29.13 -7.88 5.17
CA SER A 64 -29.95 -8.29 4.02
C SER A 64 -31.45 -8.16 4.29
N GLN A 65 -31.85 -8.09 5.57
CA GLN A 65 -33.22 -7.92 6.04
C GLN A 65 -33.42 -6.66 6.88
N MET A 66 -32.73 -5.58 6.54
CA MET A 66 -32.70 -4.35 7.31
C MET A 66 -34.08 -3.75 7.57
N ASP A 67 -35.01 -3.88 6.63
CA ASP A 67 -36.38 -3.38 6.77
C ASP A 67 -37.09 -4.10 7.94
N ARG A 68 -36.93 -5.43 8.02
CA ARG A 68 -37.49 -6.24 9.10
C ARG A 68 -36.80 -5.96 10.44
N GLU A 69 -35.49 -5.85 10.45
CA GLU A 69 -34.70 -5.51 11.64
C GLU A 69 -35.13 -4.14 12.21
N TRP A 70 -35.40 -3.17 11.31
CA TRP A 70 -35.88 -1.86 11.69
C TRP A 70 -37.28 -1.89 12.31
N GLU A 71 -38.19 -2.74 11.81
CA GLU A 71 -39.54 -2.89 12.35
C GLU A 71 -39.53 -3.61 13.70
N GLU A 72 -38.72 -4.66 13.85
CA GLU A 72 -38.68 -5.51 15.03
C GLU A 72 -37.78 -4.97 16.15
N ARG A 73 -36.62 -4.34 15.81
CA ARG A 73 -35.57 -3.94 16.76
C ARG A 73 -34.94 -2.60 16.39
N PRO A 74 -35.67 -1.50 16.32
CA PRO A 74 -35.16 -0.21 15.84
C PRO A 74 -34.01 0.35 16.69
N GLU A 75 -34.03 0.11 18.01
CA GLU A 75 -32.95 0.60 18.90
C GLU A 75 -31.62 -0.11 18.62
N GLU A 76 -31.63 -1.41 18.38
CA GLU A 76 -30.43 -2.18 18.01
C GLU A 76 -29.90 -1.76 16.64
N VAL A 77 -30.79 -1.45 15.69
CA VAL A 77 -30.39 -0.92 14.38
C VAL A 77 -29.71 0.46 14.51
N LEU A 78 -30.23 1.33 15.38
CA LEU A 78 -29.62 2.62 15.65
C LEU A 78 -28.24 2.45 16.30
N GLU A 79 -28.13 1.58 17.30
CA GLU A 79 -26.84 1.28 17.93
C GLU A 79 -25.84 0.73 16.92
N TYR A 80 -26.28 -0.19 16.07
CA TYR A 80 -25.48 -0.71 14.97
C TYR A 80 -24.95 0.40 14.05
N CYS A 81 -25.82 1.33 13.64
CA CYS A 81 -25.43 2.46 12.81
C CYS A 81 -24.40 3.37 13.50
N VAL A 82 -24.58 3.61 14.79
CA VAL A 82 -23.62 4.40 15.60
C VAL A 82 -22.27 3.71 15.66
N ARG A 83 -22.24 2.41 15.96
CA ARG A 83 -21.00 1.63 16.00
C ARG A 83 -20.29 1.59 14.65
N ASP A 84 -21.04 1.38 13.56
CA ASP A 84 -20.47 1.37 12.20
C ASP A 84 -19.85 2.73 11.79
N THR A 85 -20.22 3.82 12.46
CA THR A 85 -19.61 5.14 12.24
C THR A 85 -18.43 5.43 13.17
N ILE A 86 -18.46 4.95 14.40
CA ILE A 86 -17.41 5.20 15.40
C ILE A 86 -16.20 4.28 15.18
N ILE A 87 -16.41 2.98 14.97
CA ILE A 87 -15.34 1.99 14.81
C ILE A 87 -14.32 2.39 13.72
N PRO A 88 -14.69 2.89 12.52
CA PRO A 88 -13.72 3.37 11.54
C PRO A 88 -12.83 4.50 12.04
N ILE A 89 -13.37 5.41 12.85
CA ILE A 89 -12.61 6.51 13.45
C ILE A 89 -11.58 5.98 14.45
N ASP A 90 -12.01 5.04 15.30
CA ASP A 90 -11.13 4.41 16.28
C ASP A 90 -10.05 3.53 15.64
N ILE A 91 -10.37 2.86 14.53
CA ILE A 91 -9.35 2.17 13.71
C ILE A 91 -8.29 3.16 13.22
N LEU A 92 -8.68 4.32 12.68
CA LEU A 92 -7.74 5.34 12.22
C LEU A 92 -6.87 5.87 13.35
N ASN A 93 -7.46 6.09 14.53
CA ASN A 93 -6.76 6.53 15.74
C ASN A 93 -5.80 5.46 16.25
N LYS A 94 -6.26 4.21 16.39
CA LYS A 94 -5.43 3.08 16.84
C LYS A 94 -4.24 2.84 15.93
N LEU A 95 -4.42 2.98 14.62
CA LEU A 95 -3.37 2.85 13.62
C LEU A 95 -2.51 4.12 13.50
N GLN A 96 -2.82 5.18 14.23
CA GLN A 96 -2.18 6.49 14.12
C GLN A 96 -2.09 6.99 12.67
N SER A 97 -3.15 6.75 11.90
CA SER A 97 -3.14 6.92 10.44
C SER A 97 -2.86 8.36 10.02
N ILE A 98 -3.39 9.35 10.73
CA ILE A 98 -3.19 10.78 10.42
C ILE A 98 -1.71 11.15 10.60
N GLY A 99 -1.15 10.94 11.79
CA GLY A 99 0.25 11.28 12.07
C GLY A 99 1.25 10.57 11.16
N ARG A 100 0.96 9.30 10.82
CA ARG A 100 1.78 8.55 9.84
C ARG A 100 1.75 9.17 8.45
N LYS A 101 0.58 9.67 8.00
CA LYS A 101 0.45 10.34 6.70
C LYS A 101 1.08 11.72 6.68
N GLU A 102 1.03 12.45 7.77
CA GLU A 102 1.74 13.72 7.94
C GLU A 102 3.26 13.52 7.88
N ALA A 103 3.78 12.54 8.62
CA ALA A 103 5.20 12.19 8.58
C ALA A 103 5.64 11.76 7.16
N LEU A 104 4.80 10.97 6.49
CA LEU A 104 5.07 10.52 5.11
C LEU A 104 5.05 11.68 4.11
N ALA A 105 4.10 12.60 4.25
CA ALA A 105 4.01 13.81 3.44
C ALA A 105 5.27 14.68 3.60
N SER A 106 5.74 14.82 4.84
CA SER A 106 6.96 15.55 5.16
C SER A 106 8.21 14.94 4.51
N VAL A 107 8.38 13.61 4.63
CA VAL A 107 9.54 12.90 4.06
C VAL A 107 9.49 12.92 2.53
N SER A 108 8.34 12.62 1.93
CA SER A 108 8.19 12.58 0.47
C SER A 108 8.04 13.97 -0.16
N MET A 109 7.96 15.03 0.65
CA MET A 109 7.71 16.41 0.24
C MET A 109 6.48 16.54 -0.68
N THR A 110 5.42 15.83 -0.32
CA THR A 110 4.11 15.89 -0.99
C THR A 110 3.08 16.50 -0.06
N THR A 111 1.89 16.79 -0.57
CA THR A 111 0.78 17.24 0.27
C THR A 111 0.18 16.07 1.05
N VAL A 112 -0.46 16.32 2.19
CA VAL A 112 -1.02 15.27 3.05
C VAL A 112 -2.13 14.49 2.35
N ASP A 113 -2.91 15.11 1.47
CA ASP A 113 -3.92 14.44 0.66
C ASP A 113 -3.31 13.44 -0.31
N ILE A 114 -2.19 13.77 -0.94
CA ILE A 114 -1.42 12.84 -1.78
C ILE A 114 -0.85 11.72 -0.92
N ALA A 115 -0.26 12.03 0.23
CA ALA A 115 0.28 11.02 1.14
C ALA A 115 -0.80 10.06 1.67
N ALA A 116 -2.04 10.55 1.88
CA ALA A 116 -3.15 9.75 2.33
C ALA A 116 -3.66 8.76 1.27
N THR A 117 -3.61 9.13 0.00
CA THR A 117 -4.32 8.47 -1.10
C THR A 117 -3.40 7.80 -2.13
N ALA A 118 -2.17 8.28 -2.27
CA ALA A 118 -1.22 7.74 -3.25
C ALA A 118 -0.64 6.38 -2.83
N THR A 119 -0.12 5.67 -3.81
CA THR A 119 0.60 4.41 -3.61
C THR A 119 2.05 4.66 -3.19
N THR A 120 2.70 3.64 -2.64
CA THR A 120 4.13 3.69 -2.24
C THR A 120 5.04 4.14 -3.38
N SER A 121 4.77 3.71 -4.61
CA SER A 121 5.54 4.13 -5.79
C SER A 121 5.55 5.66 -5.99
N TRP A 122 4.42 6.31 -5.73
CA TRP A 122 4.30 7.77 -5.84
C TRP A 122 5.19 8.52 -4.84
N TRP A 123 5.25 8.04 -3.61
CA TRP A 123 6.10 8.65 -2.58
C TRP A 123 7.58 8.47 -2.90
N ILE A 124 7.94 7.26 -3.36
CA ILE A 124 9.31 6.97 -3.79
C ILE A 124 9.70 7.83 -5.00
N ASP A 125 8.85 7.90 -6.02
CA ASP A 125 9.08 8.74 -7.19
C ASP A 125 9.31 10.20 -6.80
N SER A 126 8.46 10.76 -5.92
CA SER A 126 8.62 12.14 -5.44
C SER A 126 9.96 12.35 -4.73
N LEU A 127 10.34 11.42 -3.86
CA LEU A 127 11.59 11.47 -3.11
C LEU A 127 12.81 11.39 -4.05
N VAL A 128 12.79 10.42 -4.97
CA VAL A 128 13.89 10.19 -5.93
C VAL A 128 14.07 11.38 -6.87
N ILE A 129 12.98 11.93 -7.42
CA ILE A 129 13.02 13.12 -8.28
C ILE A 129 13.69 14.30 -7.55
N ARG A 130 13.33 14.54 -6.29
CA ARG A 130 13.91 15.65 -5.52
C ARG A 130 15.37 15.43 -5.12
N LEU A 131 15.74 14.18 -4.83
CA LEU A 131 17.13 13.83 -4.55
C LEU A 131 18.00 14.02 -5.79
N ALA A 132 17.51 13.59 -6.95
CA ALA A 132 18.21 13.76 -8.22
C ALA A 132 18.35 15.24 -8.61
N ASP A 133 17.30 16.04 -8.45
CA ASP A 133 17.33 17.50 -8.67
C ASP A 133 18.41 18.16 -7.81
N ARG A 134 18.47 17.82 -6.52
CA ARG A 134 19.54 18.33 -5.63
C ARG A 134 20.93 17.89 -6.03
N SER A 135 21.06 16.75 -6.69
CA SER A 135 22.33 16.20 -7.18
C SER A 135 22.65 16.65 -8.60
N GLY A 136 21.82 17.48 -9.22
CA GLY A 136 21.98 17.93 -10.61
C GLY A 136 21.78 16.82 -11.65
N ILE A 137 21.07 15.75 -11.29
CA ILE A 137 20.83 14.59 -12.16
C ILE A 137 19.44 14.70 -12.77
N ALA A 138 19.36 14.65 -14.10
CA ALA A 138 18.09 14.61 -14.81
C ALA A 138 17.49 13.18 -14.78
N ILE A 139 16.27 13.07 -14.31
CA ILE A 139 15.52 11.80 -14.34
C ILE A 139 14.62 11.75 -15.57
N PRO A 140 14.60 10.62 -16.32
CA PRO A 140 13.70 10.47 -17.45
C PRO A 140 12.23 10.45 -16.97
N MET A 141 11.38 11.15 -17.71
CA MET A 141 9.95 11.22 -17.41
C MET A 141 9.30 9.84 -17.50
N THR A 142 8.50 9.48 -16.49
CA THR A 142 7.70 8.25 -16.50
C THR A 142 6.64 8.34 -17.60
N LYS A 143 6.69 7.44 -18.56
CA LYS A 143 5.70 7.37 -19.63
C LYS A 143 4.38 6.84 -19.08
N SER A 144 3.31 7.63 -19.22
CA SER A 144 1.94 7.15 -19.01
C SER A 144 1.45 6.42 -20.26
N GLY A 145 0.98 5.20 -20.11
CA GLY A 145 0.40 4.40 -21.20
C GLY A 145 0.46 2.90 -20.92
N PRO A 146 -0.23 2.09 -21.71
CA PRO A 146 -0.14 0.66 -21.57
C PRO A 146 1.30 0.22 -21.82
N ARG A 147 1.97 -0.22 -20.76
CA ARG A 147 3.30 -0.84 -20.90
C ARG A 147 3.10 -2.15 -21.62
N ARG A 148 3.66 -2.31 -22.83
CA ARG A 148 3.94 -3.64 -23.36
C ARG A 148 4.88 -4.30 -22.37
N ARG A 149 4.34 -5.21 -21.57
CA ARG A 149 5.15 -6.11 -20.75
C ARG A 149 5.58 -7.23 -21.68
N ASP A 150 6.73 -7.07 -22.31
CA ASP A 150 7.40 -8.24 -22.84
C ASP A 150 7.64 -9.17 -21.66
N GLN A 151 7.17 -10.41 -21.80
CA GLN A 151 7.25 -11.39 -20.73
C GLN A 151 8.71 -11.76 -20.54
N ILE A 152 9.33 -11.23 -19.49
CA ILE A 152 10.71 -11.58 -19.14
C ILE A 152 10.67 -13.01 -18.59
N ALA A 153 11.50 -13.88 -19.11
CA ALA A 153 11.67 -15.22 -18.57
C ALA A 153 12.06 -15.11 -17.08
N GLY A 154 11.30 -15.77 -16.22
CA GLY A 154 11.58 -15.82 -14.80
C GLY A 154 12.90 -16.55 -14.48
N GLY A 155 13.42 -16.37 -13.27
CA GLY A 155 14.56 -17.14 -12.77
C GLY A 155 14.20 -18.63 -12.62
N TYR A 156 15.20 -19.47 -12.53
CA TYR A 156 15.03 -20.89 -12.23
C TYR A 156 14.38 -21.07 -10.85
N VAL A 157 13.33 -21.85 -10.80
CA VAL A 157 12.68 -22.27 -9.56
C VAL A 157 12.95 -23.76 -9.35
N HIS A 158 13.63 -24.09 -8.26
CA HIS A 158 13.91 -25.47 -7.92
C HIS A 158 12.63 -26.21 -7.53
N GLU A 159 12.41 -27.40 -8.06
CA GLU A 159 11.30 -28.24 -7.63
C GLU A 159 11.56 -28.78 -6.21
N VAL A 160 10.58 -28.57 -5.34
CA VAL A 160 10.68 -28.98 -3.94
C VAL A 160 10.31 -30.45 -3.84
N GLU A 161 11.22 -31.27 -3.34
CA GLU A 161 10.90 -32.62 -2.89
C GLU A 161 10.05 -32.56 -1.61
N ALA A 162 8.78 -32.86 -1.70
CA ALA A 162 7.85 -32.87 -0.57
C ALA A 162 8.22 -33.99 0.42
N GLY A 163 8.20 -33.69 1.70
CA GLY A 163 8.47 -34.66 2.76
C GLY A 163 8.71 -34.01 4.11
N MET A 164 8.67 -34.83 5.17
CA MET A 164 9.04 -34.41 6.53
C MET A 164 10.55 -34.59 6.69
N ARG A 165 11.25 -33.51 6.95
CA ARG A 165 12.70 -33.53 7.17
C ARG A 165 13.02 -32.92 8.54
N PRO A 166 13.83 -33.58 9.37
CA PRO A 166 14.31 -32.98 10.62
C PRO A 166 15.41 -31.95 10.34
N TRP A 167 15.54 -30.98 11.22
CA TRP A 167 16.65 -30.02 11.23
C TRP A 167 16.76 -29.18 9.96
N ILE A 168 15.68 -28.48 9.59
CA ILE A 168 15.67 -27.58 8.44
C ILE A 168 16.13 -26.20 8.88
N ALA A 169 17.17 -25.65 8.22
CA ALA A 169 17.56 -24.26 8.33
C ALA A 169 16.97 -23.47 7.14
N VAL A 170 16.23 -22.44 7.42
CA VAL A 170 15.67 -21.53 6.40
C VAL A 170 16.51 -20.27 6.37
N LEU A 171 17.12 -19.99 5.21
CA LEU A 171 17.93 -18.80 4.98
C LEU A 171 17.30 -17.97 3.86
N ASP A 172 17.27 -16.66 4.03
CA ASP A 172 16.79 -15.71 3.03
C ASP A 172 17.80 -14.56 2.85
N PHE A 173 18.01 -14.15 1.60
CA PHE A 173 18.87 -13.01 1.31
C PHE A 173 18.13 -11.71 1.58
N LYS A 174 18.62 -10.91 2.50
CA LYS A 174 18.06 -9.57 2.74
C LYS A 174 18.16 -8.72 1.48
N SER A 175 17.01 -8.31 0.95
CA SER A 175 16.94 -7.41 -0.21
C SER A 175 17.78 -7.89 -1.40
N MET A 176 17.67 -9.15 -1.79
CA MET A 176 18.55 -9.81 -2.77
C MET A 176 18.73 -9.00 -4.07
N TYR A 177 17.62 -8.58 -4.72
CA TYR A 177 17.70 -7.79 -5.95
C TYR A 177 18.42 -6.44 -5.77
N PRO A 178 18.04 -5.58 -4.81
CA PRO A 178 18.78 -4.35 -4.54
C PRO A 178 20.24 -4.59 -4.24
N SER A 179 20.57 -5.61 -3.45
CA SER A 179 21.97 -5.93 -3.11
C SER A 179 22.79 -6.31 -4.34
N ILE A 180 22.26 -7.15 -5.23
CA ILE A 180 22.93 -7.52 -6.49
C ILE A 180 23.10 -6.30 -7.40
N MET A 181 22.06 -5.47 -7.52
CA MET A 181 22.14 -4.25 -8.36
C MET A 181 23.22 -3.29 -7.87
N ILE A 182 23.30 -3.08 -6.57
CA ILE A 182 24.31 -2.20 -5.96
C ILE A 182 25.72 -2.81 -6.10
N SER A 183 25.90 -4.08 -5.72
CA SER A 183 27.22 -4.74 -5.74
C SER A 183 27.81 -4.84 -7.14
N ASN A 184 26.96 -4.92 -8.17
CA ASN A 184 27.43 -5.05 -9.55
C ASN A 184 27.23 -3.75 -10.36
N ASN A 185 26.90 -2.64 -9.70
CA ASN A 185 26.63 -1.33 -10.33
C ASN A 185 25.66 -1.42 -11.51
N ILE A 186 24.57 -2.20 -11.37
CA ILE A 186 23.57 -2.39 -12.43
C ILE A 186 22.64 -1.20 -12.46
N CYS A 187 22.79 -0.35 -13.47
CA CYS A 187 21.98 0.84 -13.69
C CYS A 187 21.73 1.05 -15.18
N SER A 188 20.73 1.85 -15.52
CA SER A 188 20.46 2.23 -16.90
C SER A 188 21.60 3.06 -17.53
N THR A 189 22.37 3.76 -16.71
CA THR A 189 23.53 4.56 -17.14
C THR A 189 24.79 3.72 -17.32
N THR A 190 24.89 2.57 -16.66
CA THR A 190 26.01 1.64 -16.80
C THR A 190 25.76 0.57 -17.86
N LEU A 191 24.59 0.62 -18.55
CA LEU A 191 24.26 -0.31 -19.62
C LEU A 191 25.12 -0.03 -20.86
N VAL A 192 26.12 -0.86 -21.10
CA VAL A 192 26.94 -0.83 -22.31
C VAL A 192 26.20 -1.52 -23.45
N ARG A 193 25.93 -0.79 -24.53
CA ARG A 193 25.23 -1.31 -25.72
C ARG A 193 26.15 -1.84 -26.78
N ASN A 194 27.39 -1.34 -26.81
CA ASN A 194 28.43 -1.76 -27.74
C ASN A 194 29.73 -2.02 -27.00
N GLU A 195 30.50 -3.02 -27.41
CA GLU A 195 31.80 -3.33 -26.79
C GLU A 195 32.80 -2.18 -26.81
N LYS A 196 32.62 -1.22 -27.74
CA LYS A 196 33.46 -0.02 -27.86
C LYS A 196 33.21 1.03 -26.78
N ASP A 197 32.06 0.95 -26.12
CA ASP A 197 31.66 1.90 -25.06
C ASP A 197 32.00 1.36 -23.65
N ASN A 198 32.70 0.21 -23.57
CA ASN A 198 33.06 -0.44 -22.33
C ASN A 198 34.40 0.10 -21.82
N SER A 199 34.39 1.01 -20.85
CA SER A 199 35.56 1.39 -20.07
C SER A 199 35.56 0.61 -18.74
N GLU A 200 36.73 0.19 -18.27
CA GLU A 200 36.86 -0.51 -16.97
C GLU A 200 36.37 0.34 -15.81
N GLU A 201 36.41 1.68 -15.95
CA GLU A 201 35.97 2.64 -14.93
C GLU A 201 34.44 2.66 -14.74
N ASP A 202 33.65 2.26 -15.74
CA ASP A 202 32.19 2.26 -15.69
C ASP A 202 31.60 1.11 -14.85
N ASN A 203 32.40 0.12 -14.49
CA ASN A 203 31.99 -1.08 -13.76
C ASN A 203 32.37 -1.05 -12.27
N ILE A 204 32.83 0.06 -11.75
CA ILE A 204 33.20 0.18 -10.34
C ILE A 204 31.95 0.22 -9.47
N SER A 205 31.85 -0.71 -8.53
CA SER A 205 30.77 -0.72 -7.53
C SER A 205 30.88 0.53 -6.61
N PRO A 206 29.77 1.25 -6.36
CA PRO A 206 29.79 2.40 -5.44
C PRO A 206 29.97 2.02 -3.97
N ILE A 207 30.15 0.74 -3.66
CA ILE A 207 30.32 0.19 -2.30
C ILE A 207 31.72 -0.40 -2.13
N THR A 208 32.75 0.33 -2.42
CA THR A 208 34.11 0.00 -2.02
C THR A 208 34.58 0.85 -0.87
#